data_cd01dff14189ab8a95cf748a97df4fae
#
_entry.id   cd01dff14189ab8a95cf748a97df4fae
#
_cell.length_a   1.000
_cell.length_b   1.000
_cell.length_c   1.000
_cell.angle_alpha   90.00
_cell.angle_beta   90.00
_cell.angle_gamma   90.00
#
_symmetry.space_group_name_H-M   'P 1'
#
loop_
_entity.id
_entity.type
_entity.pdbx_description
1 polymer ?
#
loop_
_entity_poly.entity_id
_entity_poly.type
_entity_poly.pdbx_seq_one_letter_code
_entity_poly.pdbx_strand_id
1 'polypeptide(L)'
;GMWMNSSAYYGSIKSQAEFNFAQTMLPLDTDVASAPQNSIIGGATLWALAGHEADEYTGVAKFMTYLSSAEVQAWWHQETGYVPITTAAYELSKTQGFYDSNPGTDTAILQLSLNEPTPNSRGLRFGNFVQIRDVINEEMEALWAGDKSAKVALDTAVKRGNALLRKFERSAK
;
A
#
# COMPACT_ATOMS: atom_id res chain seq x y z
N GLY A 1 5.11 -2.25 -22.23
CA GLY A 1 4.67 -1.17 -21.39
C GLY A 1 5.05 -1.36 -19.92
N MET A 2 4.88 -0.36 -19.12
CA MET A 2 5.12 -0.41 -17.68
C MET A 2 3.87 0.10 -16.96
N TRP A 3 3.50 -0.58 -15.87
CA TRP A 3 2.36 -0.20 -15.04
C TRP A 3 2.75 -0.23 -13.56
N MET A 4 2.47 0.84 -12.84
CA MET A 4 2.73 0.95 -11.40
C MET A 4 1.44 0.72 -10.63
N ASN A 5 1.46 -0.24 -9.72
CA ASN A 5 0.29 -0.55 -8.89
C ASN A 5 0.71 -1.23 -7.58
N SER A 6 -0.27 -1.53 -6.75
CA SER A 6 -0.10 -2.32 -5.53
C SER A 6 0.30 -3.76 -5.85
N SER A 7 1.17 -4.37 -5.02
CA SER A 7 1.51 -5.80 -5.10
C SER A 7 0.28 -6.71 -5.02
N ALA A 8 -0.79 -6.28 -4.35
CA ALA A 8 -2.05 -7.01 -4.26
C ALA A 8 -2.77 -7.21 -5.60
N TYR A 9 -2.35 -6.51 -6.67
CA TYR A 9 -2.88 -6.76 -8.02
C TYR A 9 -2.22 -7.93 -8.75
N TYR A 10 -1.14 -8.50 -8.19
CA TYR A 10 -0.41 -9.58 -8.85
C TYR A 10 -1.31 -10.76 -9.25
N GLY A 11 -2.14 -11.26 -8.34
CA GLY A 11 -3.06 -12.36 -8.60
C GLY A 11 -4.06 -12.05 -9.74
N SER A 12 -4.64 -10.85 -9.74
CA SER A 12 -5.54 -10.39 -10.80
C SER A 12 -4.84 -10.32 -12.16
N ILE A 13 -3.62 -9.77 -12.19
CA ILE A 13 -2.84 -9.70 -13.44
C ILE A 13 -2.52 -11.10 -13.93
N LYS A 14 -2.00 -11.97 -13.05
CA LYS A 14 -1.64 -13.34 -13.39
C LYS A 14 -2.81 -14.15 -13.99
N SER A 15 -4.03 -13.91 -13.50
CA SER A 15 -5.24 -14.61 -13.97
C SER A 15 -5.80 -14.07 -15.28
N GLN A 16 -5.45 -12.86 -15.70
CA GLN A 16 -6.05 -12.17 -16.84
C GLN A 16 -5.06 -11.86 -17.97
N ALA A 17 -3.75 -11.82 -17.69
CA ALA A 17 -2.76 -11.48 -18.69
C ALA A 17 -2.53 -12.64 -19.66
N GLU A 18 -2.70 -12.36 -20.94
CA GLU A 18 -2.38 -13.29 -22.06
C GLU A 18 -0.96 -13.06 -22.59
N PHE A 19 -0.11 -12.40 -21.82
CA PHE A 19 1.28 -12.07 -22.18
C PHE A 19 2.21 -12.28 -20.98
N ASN A 20 3.49 -12.42 -21.24
CA ASN A 20 4.50 -12.52 -20.20
C ASN A 20 4.68 -11.17 -19.50
N PHE A 21 4.66 -11.17 -18.18
CA PHE A 21 4.94 -10.00 -17.36
C PHE A 21 5.88 -10.35 -16.20
N ALA A 22 6.54 -9.35 -15.67
CA ALA A 22 7.38 -9.46 -14.48
C ALA A 22 7.08 -8.31 -13.52
N GLN A 23 7.35 -8.53 -12.25
CA GLN A 23 7.26 -7.53 -11.19
C GLN A 23 8.66 -7.09 -10.80
N THR A 24 8.86 -5.80 -10.63
CA THR A 24 10.13 -5.21 -10.19
C THR A 24 9.89 -4.02 -9.27
N MET A 25 10.96 -3.55 -8.63
CA MET A 25 10.91 -2.34 -7.79
C MET A 25 10.48 -1.12 -8.61
N LEU A 26 9.93 -0.11 -7.92
CA LEU A 26 9.60 1.17 -8.52
C LEU A 26 10.84 1.77 -9.19
N PRO A 27 10.67 2.41 -10.36
CA PRO A 27 11.79 3.08 -11.01
C PRO A 27 12.43 4.12 -10.09
N LEU A 28 13.72 4.22 -10.16
CA LEU A 28 14.48 5.21 -9.40
C LEU A 28 15.50 5.90 -10.31
N ASP A 29 15.87 7.10 -9.95
CA ASP A 29 16.97 7.84 -10.55
C ASP A 29 18.24 7.54 -9.75
N THR A 30 19.22 6.91 -10.38
CA THR A 30 20.49 6.52 -9.75
C THR A 30 21.40 7.71 -9.44
N ASP A 31 21.15 8.86 -10.05
CA ASP A 31 21.90 10.09 -9.80
C ASP A 31 21.40 10.83 -8.54
N VAL A 32 20.24 10.42 -8.00
CA VAL A 32 19.73 10.97 -6.74
C VAL A 32 20.49 10.33 -5.58
N ALA A 33 21.17 11.15 -4.79
CA ALA A 33 21.80 10.72 -3.55
C ALA A 33 20.75 10.07 -2.63
N SER A 34 21.11 8.95 -1.99
CA SER A 34 20.22 8.17 -1.14
C SER A 34 19.15 7.31 -1.84
N ALA A 35 19.13 7.21 -3.17
CA ALA A 35 18.35 6.20 -3.87
C ALA A 35 19.04 4.81 -3.77
N PRO A 36 18.27 3.69 -3.76
CA PRO A 36 16.82 3.61 -3.68
C PRO A 36 16.26 3.90 -2.28
N GLN A 37 15.00 4.34 -2.23
CA GLN A 37 14.26 4.56 -0.98
C GLN A 37 13.21 3.47 -0.76
N ASN A 38 12.81 3.28 0.50
CA ASN A 38 11.71 2.39 0.83
C ASN A 38 10.41 2.87 0.17
N SER A 39 9.61 1.93 -0.34
CA SER A 39 8.24 2.23 -0.73
C SER A 39 7.35 2.44 0.50
N ILE A 40 6.15 2.97 0.28
CA ILE A 40 5.15 3.18 1.33
C ILE A 40 4.29 1.93 1.45
N ILE A 41 4.04 1.46 2.69
CA ILE A 41 3.05 0.41 2.93
C ILE A 41 1.63 0.96 2.74
N GLY A 42 0.80 0.19 2.05
CA GLY A 42 -0.64 0.38 1.98
C GLY A 42 -1.37 -0.81 2.61
N GLY A 43 -2.66 -0.94 2.35
CA GLY A 43 -3.46 -2.08 2.76
C GLY A 43 -4.57 -1.72 3.73
N ALA A 44 -4.99 -2.69 4.54
CA ALA A 44 -6.06 -2.56 5.51
C ALA A 44 -5.62 -3.04 6.89
N THR A 45 -6.26 -2.54 7.93
CA THR A 45 -6.01 -2.91 9.32
C THR A 45 -7.32 -3.31 10.00
N LEU A 46 -7.24 -4.24 10.94
CA LEU A 46 -8.35 -4.59 11.83
C LEU A 46 -8.24 -3.77 13.12
N TRP A 47 -9.38 -3.31 13.61
CA TRP A 47 -9.46 -2.49 14.81
C TRP A 47 -10.41 -3.15 15.81
N ALA A 48 -9.99 -3.29 17.07
CA ALA A 48 -10.88 -3.62 18.16
C ALA A 48 -11.61 -2.34 18.60
N LEU A 49 -12.95 -2.35 18.54
CA LEU A 49 -13.76 -1.24 19.02
C LEU A 49 -13.82 -1.24 20.55
N ALA A 50 -13.93 -0.07 21.14
CA ALA A 50 -14.10 0.09 22.58
C ALA A 50 -15.56 -0.19 23.01
N GLY A 51 -15.77 -0.47 24.31
CA GLY A 51 -17.11 -0.64 24.89
C GLY A 51 -17.61 -2.09 24.92
N HIS A 52 -16.74 -3.07 24.81
CA HIS A 52 -17.05 -4.49 24.92
C HIS A 52 -16.57 -5.08 26.24
N GLU A 53 -17.10 -6.27 26.60
CA GLU A 53 -16.72 -6.98 27.81
C GLU A 53 -15.36 -7.69 27.65
N ALA A 54 -14.71 -8.02 28.79
CA ALA A 54 -13.37 -8.60 28.81
C ALA A 54 -13.27 -9.94 28.03
N ASP A 55 -14.32 -10.75 28.07
CA ASP A 55 -14.34 -12.01 27.34
C ASP A 55 -14.39 -11.82 25.82
N GLU A 56 -15.10 -10.78 25.35
CA GLU A 56 -15.13 -10.42 23.94
C GLU A 56 -13.73 -9.96 23.47
N TYR A 57 -13.04 -9.14 24.27
CA TYR A 57 -11.67 -8.75 23.96
C TYR A 57 -10.69 -9.93 23.97
N THR A 58 -10.91 -10.91 24.83
CA THR A 58 -10.14 -12.17 24.80
C THR A 58 -10.35 -12.91 23.49
N GLY A 59 -11.58 -12.97 22.99
CA GLY A 59 -11.92 -13.54 21.69
C GLY A 59 -11.24 -12.78 20.53
N VAL A 60 -11.34 -11.45 20.54
CA VAL A 60 -10.68 -10.58 19.55
C VAL A 60 -9.16 -10.80 19.54
N ALA A 61 -8.52 -10.85 20.72
CA ALA A 61 -7.09 -11.06 20.83
C ALA A 61 -6.67 -12.43 20.25
N LYS A 62 -7.42 -13.50 20.53
CA LYS A 62 -7.16 -14.83 19.94
C LYS A 62 -7.30 -14.82 18.44
N PHE A 63 -8.33 -14.16 17.90
CA PHE A 63 -8.55 -14.05 16.46
C PHE A 63 -7.41 -13.27 15.78
N MET A 64 -7.03 -12.10 16.32
CA MET A 64 -5.90 -11.32 15.78
C MET A 64 -4.58 -12.07 15.84
N THR A 65 -4.33 -12.83 16.94
CA THR A 65 -3.14 -13.67 17.07
C THR A 65 -3.13 -14.78 16.01
N TYR A 66 -4.27 -15.44 15.79
CA TYR A 66 -4.40 -16.44 14.73
C TYR A 66 -4.11 -15.86 13.34
N LEU A 67 -4.71 -14.72 13.02
CA LEU A 67 -4.47 -14.03 11.73
C LEU A 67 -3.02 -13.59 11.55
N SER A 68 -2.29 -13.35 12.66
CA SER A 68 -0.90 -12.92 12.63
C SER A 68 0.10 -14.11 12.67
N SER A 69 -0.40 -15.35 12.70
CA SER A 69 0.48 -16.53 12.66
C SER A 69 1.23 -16.63 11.34
N ALA A 70 2.41 -17.25 11.37
CA ALA A 70 3.25 -17.37 10.18
C ALA A 70 2.53 -18.12 9.05
N GLU A 71 1.77 -19.16 9.39
CA GLU A 71 1.05 -20.00 8.44
C GLU A 71 -0.06 -19.22 7.74
N VAL A 72 -0.89 -18.50 8.51
CA VAL A 72 -2.00 -17.72 7.96
C VAL A 72 -1.47 -16.55 7.13
N GLN A 73 -0.43 -15.86 7.59
CA GLN A 73 0.17 -14.75 6.86
C GLN A 73 0.90 -15.18 5.60
N ALA A 74 1.59 -16.33 5.60
CA ALA A 74 2.21 -16.89 4.41
C ALA A 74 1.14 -17.27 3.37
N TRP A 75 0.09 -17.98 3.78
CA TRP A 75 -1.03 -18.32 2.91
C TRP A 75 -1.69 -17.07 2.34
N TRP A 76 -2.02 -16.08 3.18
CA TRP A 76 -2.65 -14.83 2.77
C TRP A 76 -1.80 -14.08 1.74
N HIS A 77 -0.49 -13.98 1.99
CA HIS A 77 0.45 -13.38 1.05
C HIS A 77 0.45 -14.08 -0.32
N GLN A 78 0.53 -15.41 -0.30
CA GLN A 78 0.61 -16.22 -1.52
C GLN A 78 -0.67 -16.13 -2.37
N GLU A 79 -1.84 -16.06 -1.73
CA GLU A 79 -3.13 -15.98 -2.41
C GLU A 79 -3.48 -14.58 -2.91
N THR A 80 -3.07 -13.55 -2.19
CA THR A 80 -3.56 -12.18 -2.42
C THR A 80 -2.51 -11.21 -2.96
N GLY A 81 -1.22 -11.50 -2.79
CA GLY A 81 -0.13 -10.57 -3.08
C GLY A 81 0.05 -9.46 -2.02
N TYR A 82 -0.73 -9.46 -0.94
CA TYR A 82 -0.46 -8.58 0.20
C TYR A 82 0.86 -8.96 0.88
N VAL A 83 1.58 -7.98 1.39
CA VAL A 83 2.85 -8.21 2.10
C VAL A 83 2.57 -8.91 3.43
N PRO A 84 3.30 -9.99 3.78
CA PRO A 84 3.17 -10.62 5.09
C PRO A 84 3.64 -9.67 6.19
N ILE A 85 2.96 -9.67 7.32
CA ILE A 85 3.23 -8.72 8.41
C ILE A 85 4.38 -9.18 9.34
N THR A 86 4.90 -10.39 9.18
CA THR A 86 5.98 -10.95 9.99
C THR A 86 7.10 -11.54 9.14
N THR A 87 8.33 -11.43 9.61
CA THR A 87 9.50 -12.09 9.00
C THR A 87 9.32 -13.60 8.94
N ALA A 88 8.70 -14.21 9.96
CA ALA A 88 8.43 -15.65 10.00
C ALA A 88 7.54 -16.11 8.83
N ALA A 89 6.54 -15.33 8.46
CA ALA A 89 5.68 -15.64 7.32
C ALA A 89 6.42 -15.51 5.98
N TYR A 90 7.29 -14.51 5.85
CA TYR A 90 8.16 -14.38 4.68
C TYR A 90 9.10 -15.58 4.53
N GLU A 91 9.80 -15.96 5.59
CA GLU A 91 10.72 -17.10 5.58
C GLU A 91 9.97 -18.43 5.35
N LEU A 92 8.75 -18.57 5.84
CA LEU A 92 7.91 -19.72 5.55
C LEU A 92 7.57 -19.82 4.07
N SER A 93 7.12 -18.72 3.45
CA SER A 93 6.83 -18.67 2.01
C SER A 93 8.06 -19.00 1.17
N LYS A 94 9.23 -18.54 1.58
CA LYS A 94 10.51 -18.85 0.94
C LYS A 94 10.86 -20.34 1.07
N THR A 95 10.73 -20.91 2.26
CA THR A 95 10.98 -22.34 2.51
C THR A 95 10.03 -23.25 1.71
N GLN A 96 8.80 -22.77 1.48
CA GLN A 96 7.82 -23.46 0.64
C GLN A 96 8.11 -23.36 -0.87
N GLY A 97 9.16 -22.64 -1.30
CA GLY A 97 9.52 -22.44 -2.70
C GLY A 97 8.56 -21.54 -3.47
N PHE A 98 7.77 -20.71 -2.74
CA PHE A 98 6.78 -19.86 -3.37
C PHE A 98 7.42 -18.84 -4.32
N TYR A 99 8.50 -18.19 -3.91
CA TYR A 99 9.18 -17.18 -4.72
C TYR A 99 9.94 -17.76 -5.91
N ASP A 100 10.40 -18.99 -5.81
CA ASP A 100 11.03 -19.72 -6.93
C ASP A 100 9.99 -20.00 -8.03
N SER A 101 8.77 -20.35 -7.62
CA SER A 101 7.64 -20.61 -8.53
C SER A 101 6.93 -19.34 -9.02
N ASN A 102 7.11 -18.20 -8.31
CA ASN A 102 6.48 -16.92 -8.61
C ASN A 102 7.51 -15.77 -8.52
N PRO A 103 8.48 -15.71 -9.45
CA PRO A 103 9.56 -14.72 -9.39
C PRO A 103 9.06 -13.28 -9.31
N GLY A 104 9.69 -12.48 -8.44
CA GLY A 104 9.39 -11.07 -8.25
C GLY A 104 8.24 -10.77 -7.27
N THR A 105 7.53 -11.77 -6.76
CA THR A 105 6.44 -11.54 -5.78
C THR A 105 6.95 -11.10 -4.41
N ASP A 106 8.23 -11.27 -4.14
CA ASP A 106 8.92 -10.74 -2.96
C ASP A 106 9.38 -9.28 -3.11
N THR A 107 9.32 -8.71 -4.31
CA THR A 107 9.80 -7.36 -4.62
C THR A 107 9.22 -6.30 -3.68
N ALA A 108 7.93 -6.39 -3.34
CA ALA A 108 7.29 -5.42 -2.44
C ALA A 108 7.90 -5.49 -1.02
N ILE A 109 8.21 -6.68 -0.52
CA ILE A 109 8.84 -6.90 0.78
C ILE A 109 10.26 -6.32 0.77
N LEU A 110 11.04 -6.66 -0.26
CA LEU A 110 12.40 -6.19 -0.43
C LEU A 110 12.46 -4.66 -0.50
N GLN A 111 11.56 -4.04 -1.28
CA GLN A 111 11.53 -2.58 -1.42
C GLN A 111 11.06 -1.85 -0.16
N LEU A 112 10.21 -2.45 0.67
CA LEU A 112 9.83 -1.90 1.98
C LEU A 112 10.98 -1.93 2.99
N SER A 113 11.94 -2.84 2.81
CA SER A 113 12.99 -3.17 3.77
C SER A 113 14.39 -2.73 3.30
N LEU A 114 14.49 -1.92 2.25
CA LEU A 114 15.79 -1.49 1.70
C LEU A 114 16.66 -0.73 2.70
N ASN A 115 16.05 0.16 3.47
CA ASN A 115 16.72 1.05 4.41
C ASN A 115 16.03 1.02 5.77
N GLU A 116 16.75 1.39 6.81
CA GLU A 116 16.16 1.62 8.12
C GLU A 116 15.04 2.67 8.08
N PRO A 117 13.90 2.41 8.74
CA PRO A 117 12.79 3.34 8.74
C PRO A 117 13.16 4.70 9.34
N THR A 118 12.77 5.77 8.67
CA THR A 118 12.91 7.14 9.15
C THR A 118 11.53 7.74 9.45
N PRO A 119 11.45 8.89 10.14
CA PRO A 119 10.18 9.61 10.29
C PRO A 119 9.49 9.92 8.94
N ASN A 120 10.27 10.09 7.87
CA ASN A 120 9.76 10.43 6.53
C ASN A 120 9.36 9.21 5.69
N SER A 121 9.78 7.99 6.07
CA SER A 121 9.45 6.75 5.34
C SER A 121 8.13 6.09 5.80
N ARG A 122 7.41 6.70 6.74
CA ARG A 122 6.18 6.14 7.34
C ARG A 122 4.90 6.41 6.55
N GLY A 123 5.02 7.03 5.38
CA GLY A 123 3.88 7.42 4.55
C GLY A 123 3.28 8.77 4.92
N LEU A 124 2.24 9.15 4.19
CA LEU A 124 1.56 10.44 4.34
C LEU A 124 0.45 10.33 5.39
N ARG A 125 0.44 11.28 6.33
CA ARG A 125 -0.56 11.34 7.43
C ARG A 125 -1.12 12.75 7.52
N PHE A 126 -2.31 12.97 6.96
CA PHE A 126 -3.04 14.23 7.10
C PHE A 126 -4.56 14.00 7.02
N GLY A 127 -5.32 14.96 7.55
CA GLY A 127 -6.77 14.85 7.65
C GLY A 127 -7.48 14.89 6.29
N ASN A 128 -8.64 14.24 6.22
CA ASN A 128 -9.43 14.11 4.99
C ASN A 128 -8.64 13.56 3.79
N PHE A 129 -7.67 12.68 4.05
CA PHE A 129 -6.77 12.17 3.01
C PHE A 129 -7.52 11.45 1.88
N VAL A 130 -8.53 10.64 2.20
CA VAL A 130 -9.33 9.92 1.21
C VAL A 130 -10.01 10.93 0.26
N GLN A 131 -10.69 11.93 0.81
CA GLN A 131 -11.38 12.95 0.01
C GLN A 131 -10.42 13.79 -0.84
N ILE A 132 -9.19 14.01 -0.35
CA ILE A 132 -8.15 14.71 -1.12
C ILE A 132 -7.68 13.84 -2.30
N ARG A 133 -7.54 12.54 -2.10
CA ARG A 133 -7.24 11.61 -3.20
C ARG A 133 -8.33 11.60 -4.27
N ASP A 134 -9.62 11.62 -3.86
CA ASP A 134 -10.74 11.71 -4.80
C ASP A 134 -10.66 12.98 -5.63
N VAL A 135 -10.39 14.13 -4.99
CA VAL A 135 -10.17 15.41 -5.69
C VAL A 135 -9.02 15.32 -6.71
N ILE A 136 -7.90 14.70 -6.32
CA ILE A 136 -6.76 14.52 -7.22
C ILE A 136 -7.17 13.66 -8.42
N ASN A 137 -7.86 12.55 -8.19
CA ASN A 137 -8.31 11.66 -9.27
C ASN A 137 -9.25 12.39 -10.25
N GLU A 138 -10.26 13.10 -9.76
CA GLU A 138 -11.18 13.89 -10.60
C GLU A 138 -10.45 14.91 -11.49
N GLU A 139 -9.47 15.63 -10.94
CA GLU A 139 -8.71 16.62 -11.70
C GLU A 139 -7.76 15.96 -12.73
N MET A 140 -7.19 14.80 -12.38
CA MET A 140 -6.37 14.03 -13.32
C MET A 140 -7.20 13.41 -14.44
N GLU A 141 -8.40 12.92 -14.15
CA GLU A 141 -9.33 12.41 -15.17
C GLU A 141 -9.69 13.53 -16.17
N ALA A 142 -10.01 14.73 -15.68
CA ALA A 142 -10.28 15.89 -16.55
C ALA A 142 -9.07 16.32 -17.39
N LEU A 143 -7.85 16.16 -16.85
CA LEU A 143 -6.62 16.36 -17.61
C LEU A 143 -6.46 15.32 -18.74
N TRP A 144 -6.65 14.05 -18.43
CA TRP A 144 -6.49 12.96 -19.41
C TRP A 144 -7.58 12.98 -20.48
N ALA A 145 -8.78 13.44 -20.13
CA ALA A 145 -9.86 13.68 -21.09
C ALA A 145 -9.60 14.88 -22.03
N GLY A 146 -8.60 15.72 -21.70
CA GLY A 146 -8.29 16.93 -22.47
C GLY A 146 -9.12 18.15 -22.09
N ASP A 147 -9.95 18.07 -21.04
CA ASP A 147 -10.83 19.15 -20.58
C ASP A 147 -10.05 20.27 -19.86
N LYS A 148 -8.89 19.96 -19.32
CA LYS A 148 -8.03 20.88 -18.56
C LYS A 148 -6.56 20.74 -18.96
N SER A 149 -5.83 21.84 -18.90
CA SER A 149 -4.37 21.77 -18.93
C SER A 149 -3.82 21.22 -17.62
N ALA A 150 -2.61 20.64 -17.65
CA ALA A 150 -1.93 20.10 -16.45
C ALA A 150 -1.84 21.16 -15.33
N LYS A 151 -1.50 22.39 -15.68
CA LYS A 151 -1.42 23.49 -14.70
C LYS A 151 -2.77 23.76 -14.05
N VAL A 152 -3.84 23.83 -14.81
CA VAL A 152 -5.19 24.11 -14.28
C VAL A 152 -5.68 22.97 -13.40
N ALA A 153 -5.47 21.71 -13.81
CA ALA A 153 -5.83 20.54 -13.02
C ALA A 153 -5.10 20.52 -11.68
N LEU A 154 -3.76 20.67 -11.69
CA LEU A 154 -2.96 20.67 -10.48
C LEU A 154 -3.26 21.84 -9.54
N ASP A 155 -3.40 23.06 -10.05
CA ASP A 155 -3.77 24.22 -9.24
C ASP A 155 -5.15 24.05 -8.60
N THR A 156 -6.10 23.45 -9.32
CA THR A 156 -7.44 23.14 -8.80
C THR A 156 -7.39 22.06 -7.73
N ALA A 157 -6.63 21.01 -7.95
CA ALA A 157 -6.43 19.94 -6.95
C ALA A 157 -5.85 20.50 -5.64
N VAL A 158 -4.82 21.34 -5.73
CA VAL A 158 -4.21 22.02 -4.57
C VAL A 158 -5.24 22.92 -3.85
N LYS A 159 -6.00 23.74 -4.58
CA LYS A 159 -7.03 24.62 -4.00
C LYS A 159 -8.11 23.83 -3.26
N ARG A 160 -8.65 22.79 -3.91
CA ARG A 160 -9.70 21.93 -3.33
C ARG A 160 -9.17 21.12 -2.16
N GLY A 161 -7.98 20.53 -2.27
CA GLY A 161 -7.31 19.77 -1.21
C GLY A 161 -7.05 20.62 0.04
N ASN A 162 -6.53 21.83 -0.13
CA ASN A 162 -6.31 22.77 0.97
C ASN A 162 -7.62 23.17 1.66
N ALA A 163 -8.74 23.28 0.93
CA ALA A 163 -10.04 23.54 1.56
C ALA A 163 -10.48 22.40 2.48
N LEU A 164 -10.22 21.15 2.08
CA LEU A 164 -10.49 19.95 2.91
C LEU A 164 -9.58 19.89 4.13
N LEU A 165 -8.30 20.21 4.02
CA LEU A 165 -7.38 20.28 5.15
C LEU A 165 -7.81 21.33 6.19
N ARG A 166 -8.21 22.53 5.75
CA ARG A 166 -8.74 23.56 6.63
C ARG A 166 -10.07 23.17 7.29
N LYS A 167 -10.91 22.38 6.61
CA LYS A 167 -12.12 21.82 7.22
C LYS A 167 -11.75 20.85 8.35
N PHE A 168 -10.81 19.95 8.09
CA PHE A 168 -10.31 19.03 9.10
C PHE A 168 -9.69 19.76 10.29
N GLU A 169 -8.83 20.75 10.07
CA GLU A 169 -8.21 21.57 11.12
C GLU A 169 -9.25 22.19 12.06
N ARG A 170 -10.36 22.68 11.53
CA ARG A 170 -11.46 23.25 12.34
C ARG A 170 -12.23 22.21 13.15
N SER A 171 -12.33 20.97 12.66
CA SER A 171 -13.04 19.88 13.34
C SER A 171 -12.18 19.14 14.35
N ALA A 172 -10.86 19.28 14.30
CA ALA A 172 -9.91 18.62 15.19
C ALA A 172 -9.56 19.45 16.45
N LYS A 173 -10.11 20.63 16.56
CA LYS A 173 -10.05 21.52 17.76
C LYS A 173 -11.23 21.26 18.66
#